data_ced04d575b267e69bbf057da80663e4b
#
_entry.id   ced04d575b267e69bbf057da80663e4b
#
_cell.length_a   1.000
_cell.length_b   1.000
_cell.length_c   1.000
_cell.angle_alpha   90.00
_cell.angle_beta   90.00
_cell.angle_gamma   90.00
#
_symmetry.space_group_name_H-M   'P 1'
#
loop_
_entity.id
_entity.type
_entity.pdbx_description
1 polymer ?
#
loop_
_entity_poly.entity_id
_entity_poly.type
_entity_poly.pdbx_seq_one_letter_code
_entity_poly.pdbx_strand_id
1 'polypeptide(L)'
;MLWKNQEPDIKILKDYEIINDIGFKAGVHSLQSNDKVTLVMTKNCWKQMMNHIEPHKVEMGGLVVGKVYKRKTPDEFICLFLKAIPAIDKDSSPVSLLMGTEVWNHANKNSLENEVVVGWFHSHPNLGAFFSGTDRMNQQANFSSQFHIGIVIDHIRDEYAVFYGKDSIQIDNKNVIVIEE
;
A
#
# COMPACT_ATOMS: atom_id res chain seq x y z
N MET A 1 -2.58 22.45 -12.94
CA MET A 1 -1.62 22.31 -11.83
C MET A 1 -0.66 21.20 -12.23
N LEU A 2 0.61 21.51 -12.50
CA LEU A 2 1.59 20.51 -12.87
C LEU A 2 1.96 19.74 -11.60
N TRP A 3 1.67 18.44 -11.55
CA TRP A 3 2.14 17.54 -10.52
C TRP A 3 3.67 17.51 -10.59
N LYS A 4 4.32 18.11 -9.63
CA LYS A 4 5.73 17.83 -9.41
C LYS A 4 5.79 16.44 -8.77
N ASN A 5 6.34 15.48 -9.50
CA ASN A 5 6.83 14.21 -8.95
C ASN A 5 7.99 14.52 -7.99
N GLN A 6 7.69 15.08 -6.84
CA GLN A 6 8.64 15.16 -5.74
C GLN A 6 8.49 13.86 -4.99
N GLU A 7 9.54 13.05 -5.01
CA GLU A 7 9.62 11.95 -4.05
C GLU A 7 9.43 12.55 -2.65
N PRO A 8 8.56 11.94 -1.82
CA PRO A 8 8.37 12.42 -0.47
C PRO A 8 9.72 12.43 0.26
N ASP A 9 9.92 13.43 1.10
CA ASP A 9 11.10 13.52 1.97
C ASP A 9 10.99 12.41 3.03
N ILE A 10 11.51 11.24 2.68
CA ILE A 10 11.47 10.06 3.54
C ILE A 10 12.56 10.20 4.59
N LYS A 11 12.16 10.52 5.81
CA LYS A 11 13.08 10.63 6.92
C LYS A 11 13.68 9.27 7.29
N ILE A 12 14.99 9.24 7.50
CA ILE A 12 15.66 8.11 8.16
C ILE A 12 15.35 8.26 9.64
N LEU A 13 14.46 7.41 10.15
CA LEU A 13 14.14 7.40 11.56
C LEU A 13 15.13 6.50 12.33
N LYS A 14 15.35 6.84 13.60
CA LYS A 14 16.06 5.96 14.51
C LYS A 14 15.17 4.76 14.88
N ASP A 15 15.80 3.63 15.20
CA ASP A 15 15.10 2.37 15.48
C ASP A 15 13.98 2.53 16.52
N TYR A 16 14.17 3.38 17.55
CA TYR A 16 13.16 3.62 18.59
C TYR A 16 11.95 4.42 18.10
N GLU A 17 12.11 5.29 17.08
CA GLU A 17 10.99 6.06 16.51
C GLU A 17 10.08 5.14 15.70
N ILE A 18 10.68 4.19 14.97
CA ILE A 18 9.93 3.15 14.25
C ILE A 18 9.14 2.28 15.25
N ILE A 19 9.79 1.84 16.33
CA ILE A 19 9.14 1.02 17.37
C ILE A 19 7.98 1.78 18.02
N ASN A 20 8.12 3.06 18.28
CA ASN A 20 7.04 3.87 18.86
C ASN A 20 5.83 3.98 17.93
N ASP A 21 6.06 4.11 16.62
CA ASP A 21 4.97 4.26 15.65
C ASP A 21 4.23 2.95 15.33
N ILE A 22 4.94 1.82 15.29
CA ILE A 22 4.36 0.53 14.86
C ILE A 22 4.29 -0.53 15.98
N GLY A 23 4.71 -0.18 17.18
CA GLY A 23 4.74 -1.08 18.34
C GLY A 23 5.97 -1.99 18.38
N PHE A 24 6.29 -2.47 19.58
CA PHE A 24 7.55 -3.17 19.85
C PHE A 24 7.72 -4.45 19.00
N LYS A 25 6.70 -5.32 18.95
CA LYS A 25 6.81 -6.60 18.22
C LYS A 25 7.00 -6.39 16.72
N ALA A 26 6.18 -5.53 16.12
CA ALA A 26 6.27 -5.21 14.69
C ALA A 26 7.58 -4.48 14.37
N GLY A 27 8.01 -3.56 15.23
CA GLY A 27 9.27 -2.84 15.09
C GLY A 27 10.48 -3.77 15.11
N VAL A 28 10.59 -4.64 16.10
CA VAL A 28 11.69 -5.62 16.18
C VAL A 28 11.69 -6.55 14.96
N HIS A 29 10.54 -7.10 14.59
CA HIS A 29 10.45 -7.95 13.40
C HIS A 29 10.90 -7.22 12.13
N SER A 30 10.38 -6.02 11.91
CA SER A 30 10.73 -5.21 10.75
C SER A 30 12.22 -4.84 10.69
N LEU A 31 12.83 -4.54 11.84
CA LEU A 31 14.25 -4.20 11.94
C LEU A 31 15.17 -5.41 11.77
N GLN A 32 14.69 -6.63 12.05
CA GLN A 32 15.42 -7.89 11.89
C GLN A 32 15.22 -8.54 10.51
N SER A 33 14.23 -8.08 9.74
CA SER A 33 14.00 -8.61 8.39
C SER A 33 15.19 -8.33 7.48
N ASN A 34 15.55 -9.32 6.66
CA ASN A 34 16.57 -9.19 5.60
C ASN A 34 15.96 -8.77 4.26
N ASP A 35 14.63 -8.61 4.19
CA ASP A 35 13.97 -8.21 2.96
C ASP A 35 13.99 -6.68 2.78
N LYS A 36 13.99 -6.25 1.53
CA LYS A 36 14.08 -4.82 1.19
C LYS A 36 12.87 -4.01 1.66
N VAL A 37 11.70 -4.63 1.69
CA VAL A 37 10.46 -3.95 2.09
C VAL A 37 9.69 -4.82 3.07
N THR A 38 9.26 -4.19 4.17
CA THR A 38 8.31 -4.77 5.13
C THR A 38 7.05 -3.92 5.10
N LEU A 39 5.89 -4.57 4.95
CA LEU A 39 4.59 -3.93 5.09
C LEU A 39 4.09 -4.11 6.53
N VAL A 40 3.81 -3.00 7.18
CA VAL A 40 3.04 -2.95 8.43
C VAL A 40 1.70 -2.30 8.12
N MET A 41 0.61 -2.88 8.56
CA MET A 41 -0.72 -2.36 8.25
C MET A 41 -1.59 -2.38 9.51
N THR A 42 -2.34 -1.30 9.75
CA THR A 42 -3.31 -1.29 10.85
C THR A 42 -4.51 -2.15 10.50
N LYS A 43 -5.11 -2.79 11.51
CA LYS A 43 -6.37 -3.53 11.33
C LYS A 43 -7.48 -2.67 10.74
N ASN A 44 -7.51 -1.39 11.11
CA ASN A 44 -8.50 -0.46 10.58
C ASN A 44 -8.30 -0.23 9.06
N CYS A 45 -7.06 -0.06 8.59
CA CYS A 45 -6.77 0.06 7.17
C CYS A 45 -7.23 -1.19 6.39
N TRP A 46 -6.90 -2.39 6.89
CA TRP A 46 -7.37 -3.65 6.31
C TRP A 46 -8.90 -3.72 6.26
N LYS A 47 -9.57 -3.39 7.38
CA LYS A 47 -11.02 -3.37 7.44
C LYS A 47 -11.66 -2.38 6.46
N GLN A 48 -11.05 -1.21 6.26
CA GLN A 48 -11.52 -0.24 5.27
C GLN A 48 -11.43 -0.80 3.84
N MET A 49 -10.33 -1.48 3.49
CA MET A 49 -10.20 -2.17 2.19
C MET A 49 -11.28 -3.23 2.02
N MET A 50 -11.44 -4.13 3.00
CA MET A 50 -12.42 -5.21 2.95
C MET A 50 -13.85 -4.68 2.85
N ASN A 51 -14.24 -3.69 3.62
CA ASN A 51 -15.56 -3.06 3.54
C ASN A 51 -15.87 -2.48 2.16
N HIS A 52 -14.84 -2.04 1.43
CA HIS A 52 -14.99 -1.52 0.08
C HIS A 52 -15.12 -2.62 -0.97
N ILE A 53 -14.39 -3.74 -0.84
CA ILE A 53 -14.33 -4.78 -1.88
C ILE A 53 -15.37 -5.88 -1.70
N GLU A 54 -15.65 -6.34 -0.47
CA GLU A 54 -16.54 -7.49 -0.19
C GLU A 54 -17.95 -7.38 -0.75
N PRO A 55 -18.61 -6.19 -0.76
CA PRO A 55 -19.96 -6.07 -1.30
C PRO A 55 -20.04 -6.27 -2.82
N HIS A 56 -18.90 -6.31 -3.50
CA HIS A 56 -18.82 -6.26 -4.96
C HIS A 56 -18.32 -7.57 -5.58
N LYS A 57 -18.92 -7.95 -6.72
CA LYS A 57 -18.47 -9.08 -7.55
C LYS A 57 -17.61 -8.65 -8.72
N VAL A 58 -17.32 -7.36 -8.82
CA VAL A 58 -16.44 -6.76 -9.80
C VAL A 58 -15.18 -6.28 -9.10
N GLU A 59 -14.13 -6.07 -9.85
CA GLU A 59 -12.90 -5.50 -9.32
C GLU A 59 -13.14 -4.11 -8.74
N MET A 60 -12.72 -3.92 -7.50
CA MET A 60 -12.78 -2.67 -6.77
C MET A 60 -11.39 -2.33 -6.25
N GLY A 61 -11.12 -1.06 -6.03
CA GLY A 61 -9.79 -0.67 -5.55
C GLY A 61 -9.75 0.74 -4.98
N GLY A 62 -8.53 1.16 -4.64
CA GLY A 62 -8.28 2.47 -4.07
C GLY A 62 -6.81 2.72 -3.77
N LEU A 63 -6.54 3.88 -3.19
CA LEU A 63 -5.21 4.25 -2.72
C LEU A 63 -5.04 3.91 -1.24
N VAL A 64 -3.80 3.82 -0.81
CA VAL A 64 -3.44 3.68 0.60
C VAL A 64 -2.55 4.83 1.02
N VAL A 65 -2.94 5.48 2.12
CA VAL A 65 -2.19 6.56 2.76
C VAL A 65 -1.54 6.03 4.03
N GLY A 66 -0.31 6.44 4.26
CA GLY A 66 0.45 6.03 5.42
C GLY A 66 1.81 6.68 5.51
N LYS A 67 2.73 6.02 6.19
CA LYS A 67 4.10 6.51 6.41
C LYS A 67 5.13 5.56 5.81
N VAL A 68 6.26 6.11 5.44
CA VAL A 68 7.41 5.34 4.94
C VAL A 68 8.62 5.64 5.80
N TYR A 69 9.26 4.60 6.28
CA TYR A 69 10.49 4.69 7.06
C TYR A 69 11.63 4.05 6.27
N LYS A 70 12.73 4.76 6.16
CA LYS A 70 13.94 4.25 5.55
C LYS A 70 14.79 3.56 6.61
N ARG A 71 15.22 2.34 6.33
CA ARG A 71 16.14 1.59 7.20
C ARG A 71 17.60 2.05 6.98
N LYS A 72 18.52 1.33 7.59
CA LYS A 72 19.96 1.68 7.57
C LYS A 72 20.58 1.68 6.18
N THR A 73 20.04 0.88 5.26
CA THR A 73 20.49 0.86 3.86
C THR A 73 19.56 1.69 2.98
N PRO A 74 20.08 2.28 1.89
CA PRO A 74 19.31 3.19 1.04
C PRO A 74 18.04 2.57 0.43
N ASP A 75 18.05 1.26 0.23
CA ASP A 75 17.01 0.53 -0.53
C ASP A 75 16.08 -0.31 0.34
N GLU A 76 16.14 -0.13 1.66
CA GLU A 76 15.30 -0.87 2.61
C GLU A 76 14.25 0.05 3.23
N PHE A 77 12.98 -0.39 3.22
CA PHE A 77 11.86 0.40 3.69
C PHE A 77 10.94 -0.40 4.62
N ILE A 78 10.35 0.31 5.58
CA ILE A 78 9.19 -0.13 6.32
C ILE A 78 8.04 0.78 5.91
N CYS A 79 7.01 0.20 5.32
CA CYS A 79 5.83 0.91 4.85
C CYS A 79 4.67 0.67 5.81
N LEU A 80 4.16 1.73 6.42
CA LEU A 80 3.03 1.67 7.36
C LEU A 80 1.76 2.13 6.64
N PHE A 81 0.81 1.22 6.47
CA PHE A 81 -0.52 1.47 5.93
C PHE A 81 -1.48 1.89 7.05
N LEU A 82 -2.00 3.11 6.97
CA LEU A 82 -2.86 3.70 7.98
C LEU A 82 -4.32 3.81 7.54
N LYS A 83 -4.55 4.23 6.28
CA LYS A 83 -5.89 4.53 5.77
C LYS A 83 -6.03 4.02 4.34
N ALA A 84 -7.13 3.34 4.05
CA ALA A 84 -7.54 3.03 2.69
C ALA A 84 -8.47 4.14 2.18
N ILE A 85 -8.21 4.62 0.97
CA ILE A 85 -9.00 5.63 0.27
C ILE A 85 -9.68 4.97 -0.92
N PRO A 86 -10.96 4.58 -0.81
CA PRO A 86 -11.70 3.95 -1.88
C PRO A 86 -11.78 4.81 -3.14
N ALA A 87 -11.64 4.20 -4.30
CA ALA A 87 -11.99 4.83 -5.57
C ALA A 87 -13.49 4.64 -5.83
N ILE A 88 -14.22 5.73 -6.10
CA ILE A 88 -15.70 5.77 -6.11
C ILE A 88 -16.22 6.03 -7.53
N ASP A 89 -15.57 5.57 -8.56
CA ASP A 89 -16.12 5.75 -9.91
C ASP A 89 -16.86 4.49 -10.37
N LYS A 90 -18.09 4.65 -10.84
CA LYS A 90 -19.00 3.54 -11.18
C LYS A 90 -18.82 2.99 -12.58
N ASP A 91 -18.09 3.70 -13.45
CA ASP A 91 -18.08 3.42 -14.90
C ASP A 91 -16.71 2.99 -15.45
N SER A 92 -15.71 2.85 -14.61
CA SER A 92 -14.33 2.55 -15.04
C SER A 92 -13.77 1.27 -14.43
N SER A 93 -12.82 0.66 -15.12
CA SER A 93 -12.08 -0.46 -14.56
C SER A 93 -11.27 0.00 -13.32
N PRO A 94 -10.98 -0.88 -12.35
CA PRO A 94 -10.21 -0.53 -11.15
C PRO A 94 -8.89 0.19 -11.45
N VAL A 95 -8.24 -0.19 -12.54
CA VAL A 95 -6.99 0.44 -12.99
C VAL A 95 -7.21 1.88 -13.47
N SER A 96 -8.31 2.18 -14.16
CA SER A 96 -8.62 3.56 -14.59
C SER A 96 -9.09 4.43 -13.42
N LEU A 97 -9.72 3.85 -12.41
CA LEU A 97 -10.12 4.53 -11.16
C LEU A 97 -8.92 5.04 -10.36
N LEU A 98 -7.88 4.23 -10.25
CA LEU A 98 -6.65 4.61 -9.53
C LEU A 98 -5.91 5.76 -10.18
N MET A 99 -6.12 5.98 -11.45
CA MET A 99 -5.53 7.08 -12.24
C MET A 99 -6.33 8.37 -12.17
N GLY A 100 -7.59 8.32 -11.71
CA GLY A 100 -8.46 9.48 -11.62
C GLY A 100 -7.93 10.54 -10.65
N THR A 101 -7.94 11.81 -11.08
CA THR A 101 -7.49 12.94 -10.24
C THR A 101 -8.28 13.05 -8.93
N GLU A 102 -9.51 12.55 -8.91
CA GLU A 102 -10.40 12.65 -7.74
C GLU A 102 -9.93 11.81 -6.56
N VAL A 103 -9.55 10.54 -6.78
CA VAL A 103 -9.06 9.69 -5.70
C VAL A 103 -7.74 10.21 -5.13
N TRP A 104 -6.86 10.75 -5.98
CA TRP A 104 -5.61 11.38 -5.54
C TRP A 104 -5.87 12.65 -4.72
N ASN A 105 -6.81 13.50 -5.16
CA ASN A 105 -7.22 14.67 -4.40
C ASN A 105 -7.83 14.28 -3.05
N HIS A 106 -8.62 13.20 -3.01
CA HIS A 106 -9.19 12.68 -1.79
C HIS A 106 -8.11 12.13 -0.84
N ALA A 107 -7.15 11.37 -1.35
CA ALA A 107 -6.01 10.89 -0.58
C ALA A 107 -5.24 12.07 0.03
N ASN A 108 -4.88 13.08 -0.75
CA ASN A 108 -4.15 14.26 -0.28
C ASN A 108 -4.92 15.05 0.80
N LYS A 109 -6.24 15.18 0.68
CA LYS A 109 -7.08 15.85 1.70
C LYS A 109 -7.16 15.08 3.02
N ASN A 110 -7.02 13.75 2.97
CA ASN A 110 -7.11 12.88 4.13
C ASN A 110 -5.73 12.51 4.72
N SER A 111 -4.65 12.94 4.10
CA SER A 111 -3.29 12.78 4.61
C SER A 111 -2.99 13.82 5.68
N LEU A 112 -2.41 13.38 6.79
CA LEU A 112 -1.85 14.24 7.82
C LEU A 112 -0.40 14.64 7.46
N GLU A 113 0.18 15.51 8.27
CA GLU A 113 1.60 15.83 8.15
C GLU A 113 2.45 14.55 8.27
N ASN A 114 3.39 14.35 7.34
CA ASN A 114 4.23 13.15 7.21
C ASN A 114 3.51 11.87 6.74
N GLU A 115 2.27 11.95 6.30
CA GLU A 115 1.60 10.87 5.58
C GLU A 115 1.67 11.11 4.06
N VAL A 116 1.85 10.04 3.31
CA VAL A 116 1.93 10.05 1.85
C VAL A 116 1.08 8.92 1.27
N VAL A 117 0.82 8.95 -0.03
CA VAL A 117 0.30 7.76 -0.72
C VAL A 117 1.43 6.74 -0.77
N VAL A 118 1.26 5.65 -0.03
CA VAL A 118 2.25 4.55 0.09
C VAL A 118 2.00 3.47 -0.95
N GLY A 119 0.79 3.39 -1.47
CA GLY A 119 0.44 2.37 -2.44
C GLY A 119 -1.03 2.34 -2.82
N TRP A 120 -1.46 1.22 -3.31
CA TRP A 120 -2.81 0.98 -3.81
C TRP A 120 -3.27 -0.46 -3.52
N PHE A 121 -4.56 -0.68 -3.58
CA PHE A 121 -5.15 -2.00 -3.44
C PHE A 121 -6.24 -2.20 -4.50
N HIS A 122 -6.48 -3.46 -4.87
CA HIS A 122 -7.61 -3.85 -5.70
C HIS A 122 -8.02 -5.30 -5.43
N SER A 123 -9.20 -5.66 -5.90
CA SER A 123 -9.72 -7.01 -5.76
C SER A 123 -9.76 -7.76 -7.09
N HIS A 124 -9.56 -9.08 -7.02
CA HIS A 124 -9.74 -10.05 -8.10
C HIS A 124 -10.80 -11.09 -7.70
N PRO A 125 -12.11 -10.77 -7.73
CA PRO A 125 -13.13 -11.67 -7.19
C PRO A 125 -13.13 -13.03 -7.89
N ASN A 126 -12.75 -14.10 -7.16
CA ASN A 126 -12.68 -15.48 -7.62
C ASN A 126 -11.67 -15.76 -8.76
N LEU A 127 -10.66 -14.90 -8.91
CA LEU A 127 -9.59 -15.06 -9.93
C LEU A 127 -8.24 -15.47 -9.33
N GLY A 128 -8.09 -15.34 -8.00
CA GLY A 128 -6.83 -15.52 -7.27
C GLY A 128 -6.04 -14.23 -7.05
N ALA A 129 -5.14 -14.26 -6.10
CA ALA A 129 -4.35 -13.11 -5.70
C ALA A 129 -3.00 -13.05 -6.44
N PHE A 130 -2.96 -12.39 -7.59
CA PHE A 130 -1.75 -12.17 -8.40
C PHE A 130 -1.81 -10.82 -9.12
N PHE A 131 -0.68 -10.25 -9.48
CA PHE A 131 -0.64 -9.10 -10.37
C PHE A 131 -0.75 -9.53 -11.83
N SER A 132 -1.81 -9.08 -12.49
CA SER A 132 -1.97 -9.20 -13.95
C SER A 132 -0.93 -8.35 -14.70
N GLY A 133 -0.87 -8.49 -16.01
CA GLY A 133 -0.03 -7.63 -16.85
C GLY A 133 -0.42 -6.15 -16.73
N THR A 134 -1.73 -5.87 -16.63
CA THR A 134 -2.26 -4.50 -16.44
C THR A 134 -1.84 -3.93 -15.09
N ASP A 135 -1.90 -4.73 -14.01
CA ASP A 135 -1.49 -4.30 -12.67
C ASP A 135 -0.01 -3.93 -12.63
N ARG A 136 0.83 -4.74 -13.27
CA ARG A 136 2.28 -4.48 -13.38
C ARG A 136 2.57 -3.20 -14.15
N MET A 137 1.86 -2.95 -15.25
CA MET A 137 1.98 -1.68 -16.01
C MET A 137 1.53 -0.49 -15.16
N ASN A 138 0.43 -0.63 -14.41
CA ASN A 138 -0.04 0.40 -13.51
C ASN A 138 0.96 0.67 -12.38
N GLN A 139 1.49 -0.37 -11.74
CA GLN A 139 2.53 -0.26 -10.72
C GLN A 139 3.75 0.49 -11.27
N GLN A 140 4.23 0.10 -12.44
CA GLN A 140 5.39 0.74 -13.07
C GLN A 140 5.14 2.21 -13.42
N ALA A 141 3.97 2.55 -13.92
CA ALA A 141 3.64 3.89 -14.38
C ALA A 141 3.35 4.88 -13.24
N ASN A 142 2.61 4.44 -12.21
CA ASN A 142 2.04 5.33 -11.20
C ASN A 142 2.59 5.11 -9.79
N PHE A 143 3.21 3.95 -9.54
CA PHE A 143 3.73 3.54 -8.23
C PHE A 143 5.18 3.05 -8.36
N SER A 144 6.01 3.82 -9.06
CA SER A 144 7.36 3.42 -9.47
C SER A 144 8.43 3.52 -8.38
N SER A 145 8.15 4.22 -7.27
CA SER A 145 9.11 4.30 -6.15
C SER A 145 9.27 2.94 -5.49
N GLN A 146 10.48 2.65 -4.98
CA GLN A 146 10.79 1.35 -4.39
C GLN A 146 9.93 1.01 -3.17
N PHE A 147 9.41 2.01 -2.46
CA PHE A 147 8.53 1.85 -1.32
C PHE A 147 7.04 1.74 -1.70
N HIS A 148 6.66 1.99 -2.95
CA HIS A 148 5.26 1.87 -3.35
C HIS A 148 4.82 0.42 -3.36
N ILE A 149 3.72 0.15 -2.68
CA ILE A 149 3.16 -1.19 -2.50
C ILE A 149 1.81 -1.29 -3.20
N GLY A 150 1.60 -2.40 -3.91
CA GLY A 150 0.30 -2.79 -4.41
C GLY A 150 -0.19 -4.07 -3.74
N ILE A 151 -1.45 -4.09 -3.33
CA ILE A 151 -2.10 -5.27 -2.77
C ILE A 151 -3.21 -5.73 -3.72
N VAL A 152 -3.24 -7.01 -4.03
CA VAL A 152 -4.37 -7.67 -4.69
C VAL A 152 -5.03 -8.63 -3.70
N ILE A 153 -6.37 -8.59 -3.64
CA ILE A 153 -7.17 -9.35 -2.69
C ILE A 153 -8.24 -10.13 -3.45
N ASP A 154 -8.27 -11.44 -3.28
CA ASP A 154 -9.41 -12.26 -3.67
C ASP A 154 -10.21 -12.62 -2.41
N HIS A 155 -11.21 -11.81 -2.11
CA HIS A 155 -12.04 -11.97 -0.92
C HIS A 155 -12.96 -13.20 -0.97
N ILE A 156 -13.15 -13.79 -2.16
CA ILE A 156 -13.97 -15.02 -2.32
C ILE A 156 -13.16 -16.27 -1.97
N ARG A 157 -11.84 -16.25 -2.29
CA ARG A 157 -10.92 -17.36 -2.01
C ARG A 157 -10.15 -17.18 -0.71
N ASP A 158 -10.33 -16.04 -0.02
CA ASP A 158 -9.56 -15.67 1.17
C ASP A 158 -8.03 -15.64 0.90
N GLU A 159 -7.66 -15.05 -0.22
CA GLU A 159 -6.27 -14.94 -0.67
C GLU A 159 -5.87 -13.47 -0.82
N TYR A 160 -4.61 -13.16 -0.56
CA TYR A 160 -4.02 -11.88 -0.92
C TYR A 160 -2.56 -12.04 -1.33
N ALA A 161 -2.07 -11.11 -2.14
CA ALA A 161 -0.66 -10.99 -2.47
C ALA A 161 -0.24 -9.52 -2.45
N VAL A 162 1.01 -9.28 -2.07
CA VAL A 162 1.59 -7.95 -1.90
C VAL A 162 2.81 -7.81 -2.78
N PHE A 163 2.90 -6.69 -3.48
CA PHE A 163 3.99 -6.40 -4.42
C PHE A 163 4.57 -5.02 -4.14
N TYR A 164 5.86 -4.82 -4.39
CA TYR A 164 6.49 -3.52 -4.19
C TYR A 164 7.37 -3.10 -5.38
N GLY A 165 7.58 -1.80 -5.47
CA GLY A 165 8.46 -1.19 -6.45
C GLY A 165 7.98 -1.33 -7.89
N LYS A 166 8.65 -0.65 -8.81
CA LYS A 166 8.31 -0.61 -10.24
C LYS A 166 8.30 -1.98 -10.92
N ASP A 167 9.10 -2.92 -10.41
CA ASP A 167 9.25 -4.26 -10.99
C ASP A 167 8.24 -5.26 -10.41
N SER A 168 7.33 -4.80 -9.55
CA SER A 168 6.28 -5.60 -8.89
C SER A 168 6.84 -6.86 -8.25
N ILE A 169 7.85 -6.69 -7.38
CA ILE A 169 8.46 -7.80 -6.64
C ILE A 169 7.50 -8.22 -5.53
N GLN A 170 7.18 -9.51 -5.46
CA GLN A 170 6.28 -10.01 -4.42
C GLN A 170 6.96 -10.00 -3.05
N ILE A 171 6.24 -9.51 -2.04
CA ILE A 171 6.64 -9.56 -0.62
C ILE A 171 6.27 -10.93 -0.06
N ASP A 172 7.18 -11.56 0.68
CA ASP A 172 6.89 -12.78 1.45
C ASP A 172 5.90 -12.42 2.59
N ASN A 173 4.87 -13.24 2.77
CA ASN A 173 3.82 -13.01 3.77
C ASN A 173 4.36 -12.85 5.21
N LYS A 174 5.53 -13.41 5.53
CA LYS A 174 6.20 -13.17 6.84
C LYS A 174 6.57 -11.70 7.08
N ASN A 175 6.69 -10.90 6.00
CA ASN A 175 6.99 -9.47 6.05
C ASN A 175 5.76 -8.58 5.84
N VAL A 176 4.57 -9.17 5.96
CA VAL A 176 3.29 -8.47 6.04
C VAL A 176 2.77 -8.60 7.47
N ILE A 177 2.76 -7.49 8.20
CA ILE A 177 2.46 -7.46 9.64
C ILE A 177 1.21 -6.63 9.85
N VAL A 178 0.20 -7.22 10.49
CA VAL A 178 -1.01 -6.48 10.88
C VAL A 178 -0.92 -6.12 12.37
N ILE A 179 -1.14 -4.85 12.68
CA ILE A 179 -1.09 -4.31 14.03
C ILE A 179 -2.45 -3.79 14.49
N GLU A 180 -2.69 -3.84 15.81
CA GLU A 180 -3.77 -3.07 16.46
C GLU A 180 -3.40 -1.58 16.44
N GLU A 181 -4.40 -0.71 16.44
CA GLU A 181 -4.21 0.72 16.69
C GLU A 181 -4.15 1.01 18.19
#